data_2fe5557761a01c82da9dc31b7d4daef1
#
_entry.id   2fe5557761a01c82da9dc31b7d4daef1
#
_cell.length_a   1.000
_cell.length_b   1.000
_cell.length_c   1.000
_cell.angle_alpha   90.00
_cell.angle_beta   90.00
_cell.angle_gamma   90.00
#
_symmetry.space_group_name_H-M   'P 1'
#
loop_
_entity.id
_entity.type
_entity.pdbx_description
1 polymer ?
#
loop_
_entity_poly.entity_id
_entity_poly.type
_entity_poly.pdbx_seq_one_letter_code
_entity_poly.pdbx_strand_id
1 'polypeptide(L)'
;PALGSAIAPEDPFFTIVTYRGAFGNTNNWLNDWTALSDNNFLGDLVDPLTTADCTNPIRITDADLVAGETYTWTKDNCYVLDGLVFLEEGATLNIEAGTTIKGAFEVTTGDNTSALIVARGAQIFANGTADEPIIFTAELDDPTDPDDVPNPQEARGLWGGLIILGDATIARPGGEDGIEGIDADEPRARFGGTNDDDDSGVLRYVSIRHGGSALAPGDEINGLTLGGVGSG
;
A
#
# COMPACT_ATOMS: atom_id res chain seq x y z
N PRO A 1 -0.72 28.47 -10.18
CA PRO A 1 -0.40 28.64 -8.75
C PRO A 1 -0.53 30.10 -8.34
N ALA A 2 -1.03 30.33 -7.12
CA ALA A 2 -1.12 31.68 -6.58
C ALA A 2 0.26 32.11 -6.06
N LEU A 3 0.79 33.19 -6.59
CA LEU A 3 1.95 33.85 -6.03
C LEU A 3 1.49 34.74 -4.88
N GLY A 4 2.05 34.58 -3.72
CA GLY A 4 1.63 35.32 -2.57
C GLY A 4 2.68 35.49 -1.50
N SER A 5 2.41 36.41 -0.57
CA SER A 5 3.33 36.83 0.48
C SER A 5 3.34 35.96 1.74
N ALA A 6 2.68 34.80 1.77
CA ALA A 6 2.78 33.91 2.91
C ALA A 6 4.08 33.11 2.81
N ILE A 7 4.90 33.23 3.82
CA ILE A 7 6.12 32.47 3.99
C ILE A 7 5.70 31.07 4.49
N ALA A 8 6.29 30.03 3.93
CA ALA A 8 6.15 28.68 4.48
C ALA A 8 6.71 28.65 5.90
N PRO A 9 6.14 27.83 6.81
CA PRO A 9 6.73 27.65 8.13
C PRO A 9 8.20 27.23 8.02
N GLU A 10 9.06 27.82 8.86
CA GLU A 10 10.47 27.40 8.99
C GLU A 10 10.53 26.12 9.83
N ASP A 11 10.05 25.02 9.28
CA ASP A 11 10.06 23.69 9.89
C ASP A 11 10.67 22.71 8.88
N PRO A 12 11.62 21.85 9.26
CA PRO A 12 12.27 20.90 8.36
C PRO A 12 11.29 19.88 7.73
N PHE A 13 10.10 19.72 8.28
CA PHE A 13 9.04 18.92 7.69
C PHE A 13 8.49 19.52 6.38
N PHE A 14 8.53 20.86 6.23
CA PHE A 14 7.98 21.51 5.05
C PHE A 14 9.05 21.83 4.01
N THR A 15 8.81 21.45 2.76
CA THR A 15 9.65 21.92 1.65
C THR A 15 9.36 23.38 1.36
N ILE A 16 10.39 24.21 1.35
CA ILE A 16 10.27 25.63 1.01
C ILE A 16 9.98 25.77 -0.48
N VAL A 17 8.84 26.36 -0.80
CA VAL A 17 8.39 26.62 -2.18
C VAL A 17 8.03 28.09 -2.38
N THR A 18 8.10 28.56 -3.62
CA THR A 18 7.81 29.95 -4.00
C THR A 18 6.37 30.17 -4.50
N TYR A 19 5.50 29.20 -4.31
CA TYR A 19 4.12 29.22 -4.79
C TYR A 19 3.14 28.82 -3.67
N ARG A 20 1.87 29.14 -3.85
CA ARG A 20 0.77 28.65 -3.01
C ARG A 20 -0.06 27.63 -3.78
N GLY A 21 -0.52 26.61 -3.08
CA GLY A 21 -1.31 25.51 -3.63
C GLY A 21 -0.51 24.21 -3.68
N ALA A 22 -1.16 23.16 -4.14
CA ALA A 22 -0.57 21.82 -4.14
C ALA A 22 0.53 21.65 -5.20
N PHE A 23 0.50 22.46 -6.28
CA PHE A 23 1.38 22.30 -7.45
C PHE A 23 2.12 23.58 -7.79
N GLY A 24 3.37 23.46 -8.21
CA GLY A 24 4.14 24.51 -8.85
C GLY A 24 3.81 24.68 -10.34
N ASN A 25 4.39 25.69 -10.99
CA ASN A 25 4.19 25.90 -12.42
C ASN A 25 4.77 24.80 -13.31
N THR A 26 5.78 24.10 -12.80
CA THR A 26 6.55 23.07 -13.52
C THR A 26 6.64 21.78 -12.75
N ASN A 27 5.94 21.67 -11.65
CA ASN A 27 5.98 20.52 -10.78
C ASN A 27 4.55 20.12 -10.39
N ASN A 28 4.06 19.07 -11.01
CA ASN A 28 2.88 18.36 -10.59
C ASN A 28 3.35 17.04 -9.97
N TRP A 29 3.42 16.98 -8.65
CA TRP A 29 3.93 15.82 -7.93
C TRP A 29 3.02 14.58 -8.01
N LEU A 30 1.84 14.70 -8.64
CA LEU A 30 0.98 13.55 -8.92
C LEU A 30 1.38 12.81 -10.21
N ASN A 31 2.26 13.42 -11.03
CA ASN A 31 2.72 12.80 -12.27
C ASN A 31 3.49 11.51 -11.98
N ASP A 32 3.36 10.57 -12.89
CA ASP A 32 4.15 9.37 -13.06
C ASP A 32 3.90 8.24 -12.04
N TRP A 33 3.19 8.50 -10.97
CA TRP A 33 2.96 7.50 -9.92
C TRP A 33 1.52 7.36 -9.44
N THR A 34 0.60 8.18 -9.95
CA THR A 34 -0.81 8.11 -9.55
C THR A 34 -1.70 7.63 -10.69
N ALA A 35 -2.82 6.97 -10.34
CA ALA A 35 -3.83 6.58 -11.31
C ALA A 35 -4.41 7.78 -12.11
N LEU A 36 -4.34 8.99 -11.58
CA LEU A 36 -4.71 10.21 -12.32
C LEU A 36 -3.72 10.51 -13.43
N SER A 37 -2.43 10.25 -13.20
CA SER A 37 -1.37 10.36 -14.19
C SER A 37 -1.55 9.32 -15.29
N ASP A 38 -1.68 8.06 -14.91
CA ASP A 38 -1.78 6.92 -15.84
C ASP A 38 -2.99 7.03 -16.79
N ASN A 39 -4.08 7.59 -16.30
CA ASN A 39 -5.30 7.81 -17.08
C ASN A 39 -5.31 9.17 -17.81
N ASN A 40 -4.17 9.84 -17.98
CA ASN A 40 -4.03 11.12 -18.66
C ASN A 40 -4.92 12.27 -18.13
N PHE A 41 -5.42 12.19 -16.90
CA PHE A 41 -6.18 13.27 -16.28
C PHE A 41 -5.33 14.50 -15.93
N LEU A 42 -4.01 14.38 -15.96
CA LEU A 42 -3.05 15.42 -15.59
C LEU A 42 -2.40 16.10 -16.83
N GLY A 43 -2.74 15.67 -18.04
CA GLY A 43 -2.19 16.18 -19.29
C GLY A 43 -1.07 15.31 -19.87
N ASP A 44 -0.46 15.74 -20.98
CA ASP A 44 0.59 14.97 -21.65
C ASP A 44 1.72 14.64 -20.68
N LEU A 45 1.81 13.41 -20.30
CA LEU A 45 2.75 12.92 -19.35
C LEU A 45 3.59 11.78 -19.93
N VAL A 46 4.81 11.98 -19.80
CA VAL A 46 5.93 11.22 -19.32
C VAL A 46 5.99 9.74 -19.75
N ASP A 47 7.17 9.19 -19.68
CA ASP A 47 7.47 7.81 -20.05
C ASP A 47 6.50 6.81 -19.41
N PRO A 48 6.02 5.83 -20.17
CA PRO A 48 5.13 4.82 -19.65
C PRO A 48 5.79 4.09 -18.48
N LEU A 49 5.00 3.77 -17.45
CA LEU A 49 5.46 2.91 -16.37
C LEU A 49 6.06 1.64 -16.95
N THR A 50 7.23 1.28 -16.47
CA THR A 50 7.83 -0.03 -16.78
C THR A 50 7.62 -0.93 -15.57
N THR A 51 6.91 -2.04 -15.77
CA THR A 51 6.69 -3.05 -14.74
C THR A 51 7.34 -4.37 -15.13
N ALA A 52 7.54 -5.25 -14.16
CA ALA A 52 8.01 -6.60 -14.44
C ALA A 52 6.97 -7.38 -15.27
N ASP A 53 7.45 -8.35 -16.02
CA ASP A 53 6.57 -9.31 -16.70
C ASP A 53 5.81 -10.17 -15.68
N CYS A 54 4.50 -10.03 -15.65
CA CYS A 54 3.61 -10.76 -14.76
C CYS A 54 3.05 -12.07 -15.36
N THR A 55 3.58 -12.54 -16.49
CA THR A 55 3.16 -13.80 -17.12
C THR A 55 3.40 -15.02 -16.21
N ASN A 56 4.47 -14.97 -15.41
CA ASN A 56 4.84 -16.01 -14.44
C ASN A 56 5.17 -15.38 -13.09
N PRO A 57 4.18 -14.87 -12.35
CA PRO A 57 4.41 -14.17 -11.10
C PRO A 57 4.90 -15.12 -10.00
N ILE A 58 5.61 -14.56 -9.03
CA ILE A 58 5.90 -15.25 -7.78
C ILE A 58 4.67 -15.15 -6.89
N ARG A 59 3.97 -16.27 -6.67
CA ARG A 59 2.83 -16.31 -5.75
C ARG A 59 3.33 -16.39 -4.31
N ILE A 60 2.78 -15.54 -3.47
CA ILE A 60 3.10 -15.43 -2.05
C ILE A 60 1.85 -15.80 -1.25
N THR A 61 1.99 -16.75 -0.38
CA THR A 61 0.96 -17.21 0.56
C THR A 61 1.33 -16.85 1.99
N ASP A 62 0.43 -17.07 2.94
CA ASP A 62 0.69 -16.84 4.37
C ASP A 62 1.92 -17.62 4.91
N ALA A 63 2.26 -18.75 4.29
CA ALA A 63 3.41 -19.56 4.71
C ALA A 63 4.79 -19.00 4.31
N ASP A 64 4.82 -17.94 3.48
CA ASP A 64 6.07 -17.46 2.86
C ASP A 64 6.74 -16.32 3.63
N LEU A 65 6.02 -15.62 4.53
CA LEU A 65 6.53 -14.45 5.26
C LEU A 65 6.56 -14.67 6.78
N VAL A 66 7.44 -15.58 7.22
CA VAL A 66 7.51 -16.05 8.62
C VAL A 66 8.23 -15.05 9.55
N ALA A 67 7.94 -15.19 10.84
CA ALA A 67 8.46 -14.34 11.91
C ALA A 67 9.99 -14.22 11.94
N GLY A 68 10.48 -13.02 12.18
CA GLY A 68 11.90 -12.73 12.41
C GLY A 68 12.79 -12.76 11.18
N GLU A 69 12.25 -13.03 9.99
CA GLU A 69 13.02 -13.10 8.74
C GLU A 69 13.02 -11.77 7.99
N THR A 70 13.99 -11.60 7.10
CA THR A 70 14.07 -10.42 6.23
C THR A 70 13.88 -10.82 4.78
N TYR A 71 12.93 -10.18 4.11
CA TYR A 71 12.58 -10.41 2.72
C TYR A 71 12.92 -9.19 1.87
N THR A 72 13.24 -9.43 0.60
CA THR A 72 13.44 -8.37 -0.39
C THR A 72 12.67 -8.72 -1.65
N TRP A 73 11.71 -7.89 -2.02
CA TRP A 73 11.02 -7.97 -3.30
C TRP A 73 11.62 -6.98 -4.28
N THR A 74 11.93 -7.47 -5.47
CA THR A 74 12.68 -6.71 -6.46
C THR A 74 11.81 -6.38 -7.68
N LYS A 75 12.12 -5.30 -8.36
CA LYS A 75 11.38 -4.82 -9.52
C LYS A 75 11.45 -5.74 -10.75
N ASP A 76 12.42 -6.66 -10.77
CA ASP A 76 12.54 -7.63 -11.86
C ASP A 76 11.50 -8.75 -11.77
N ASN A 77 10.76 -8.82 -10.68
CA ASN A 77 9.74 -9.82 -10.42
C ASN A 77 8.37 -9.18 -10.20
N CYS A 78 7.32 -9.88 -10.64
CA CYS A 78 5.95 -9.59 -10.29
C CYS A 78 5.50 -10.55 -9.17
N TYR A 79 4.88 -10.01 -8.13
CA TYR A 79 4.41 -10.77 -6.98
C TYR A 79 2.89 -10.82 -6.97
N VAL A 80 2.32 -11.98 -6.64
CA VAL A 80 0.87 -12.14 -6.46
C VAL A 80 0.60 -12.68 -5.06
N LEU A 81 -0.11 -11.90 -4.26
CA LEU A 81 -0.59 -12.28 -2.94
C LEU A 81 -1.76 -13.23 -3.10
N ASP A 82 -1.68 -14.43 -2.56
CA ASP A 82 -2.72 -15.45 -2.65
C ASP A 82 -3.31 -15.71 -1.26
N GLY A 83 -4.40 -15.05 -0.96
CA GLY A 83 -5.06 -15.05 0.34
C GLY A 83 -4.61 -13.94 1.28
N LEU A 84 -4.91 -14.08 2.55
CA LEU A 84 -4.49 -13.18 3.61
C LEU A 84 -3.03 -13.50 3.98
N VAL A 85 -2.10 -12.70 3.50
CA VAL A 85 -0.65 -12.89 3.68
C VAL A 85 -0.17 -12.03 4.83
N PHE A 86 0.27 -12.65 5.92
CA PHE A 86 0.80 -11.95 7.08
C PHE A 86 2.33 -11.86 7.02
N LEU A 87 2.86 -10.64 7.08
CA LEU A 87 4.25 -10.40 7.46
C LEU A 87 4.31 -10.49 8.98
N GLU A 88 4.85 -11.57 9.51
CA GLU A 88 4.77 -11.91 10.93
C GLU A 88 5.70 -11.07 11.81
N GLU A 89 5.44 -11.07 13.13
CA GLU A 89 6.20 -10.32 14.14
C GLU A 89 7.71 -10.48 13.99
N GLY A 90 8.44 -9.37 14.04
CA GLY A 90 9.90 -9.33 13.90
C GLY A 90 10.39 -9.50 12.46
N ALA A 91 9.52 -9.81 11.51
CA ALA A 91 9.90 -9.87 10.10
C ALA A 91 10.02 -8.47 9.47
N THR A 92 10.86 -8.37 8.46
CA THR A 92 11.07 -7.15 7.68
C THR A 92 10.88 -7.42 6.19
N LEU A 93 10.04 -6.63 5.54
CA LEU A 93 9.86 -6.67 4.09
C LEU A 93 10.41 -5.40 3.44
N ASN A 94 11.47 -5.53 2.65
CA ASN A 94 12.00 -4.47 1.82
C ASN A 94 11.46 -4.61 0.39
N ILE A 95 10.89 -3.54 -0.15
CA ILE A 95 10.36 -3.51 -1.52
C ILE A 95 11.15 -2.49 -2.32
N GLU A 96 11.79 -2.95 -3.39
CA GLU A 96 12.56 -2.11 -4.31
C GLU A 96 11.63 -1.15 -5.07
N ALA A 97 12.11 0.06 -5.39
CA ALA A 97 11.40 0.99 -6.26
C ALA A 97 11.06 0.34 -7.61
N GLY A 98 9.87 0.59 -8.14
CA GLY A 98 9.37 0.00 -9.39
C GLY A 98 8.79 -1.40 -9.27
N THR A 99 8.73 -1.99 -8.06
CA THR A 99 8.15 -3.33 -7.87
C THR A 99 6.62 -3.29 -8.00
N THR A 100 6.07 -4.30 -8.70
CA THR A 100 4.63 -4.52 -8.81
C THR A 100 4.20 -5.70 -7.95
N ILE A 101 3.22 -5.46 -7.08
CA ILE A 101 2.59 -6.44 -6.19
C ILE A 101 1.09 -6.49 -6.51
N LYS A 102 0.56 -7.65 -6.79
CA LYS A 102 -0.84 -7.85 -7.16
C LYS A 102 -1.57 -8.69 -6.12
N GLY A 103 -2.81 -8.37 -5.85
CA GLY A 103 -3.70 -9.25 -5.10
C GLY A 103 -4.38 -10.25 -6.03
N ALA A 104 -4.34 -11.54 -5.70
CA ALA A 104 -4.96 -12.60 -6.49
C ALA A 104 -6.46 -12.33 -6.68
N PHE A 105 -6.93 -12.50 -7.91
CA PHE A 105 -8.34 -12.43 -8.23
C PHE A 105 -9.07 -13.73 -7.81
N GLU A 106 -8.46 -14.87 -8.10
CA GLU A 106 -8.92 -16.17 -7.62
C GLU A 106 -7.96 -16.65 -6.53
N VAL A 107 -8.44 -16.61 -5.29
CA VAL A 107 -7.68 -17.03 -4.12
C VAL A 107 -7.73 -18.54 -3.97
N THR A 108 -6.56 -19.20 -3.78
CA THR A 108 -6.46 -20.67 -3.67
C THR A 108 -6.34 -21.17 -2.23
N THR A 109 -6.08 -20.29 -1.27
CA THR A 109 -5.89 -20.62 0.16
C THR A 109 -7.18 -20.91 0.91
N GLY A 110 -8.31 -20.52 0.35
CA GLY A 110 -9.63 -20.65 0.98
C GLY A 110 -10.12 -19.35 1.65
N ASP A 111 -9.30 -18.30 1.64
CA ASP A 111 -9.70 -16.95 2.06
C ASP A 111 -10.71 -16.34 1.07
N ASN A 112 -11.46 -15.34 1.52
CA ASN A 112 -12.44 -14.66 0.67
C ASN A 112 -11.82 -13.59 -0.25
N THR A 113 -10.60 -13.15 0.06
CA THR A 113 -9.85 -12.13 -0.68
C THR A 113 -8.35 -12.27 -0.43
N SER A 114 -7.56 -11.50 -1.15
CA SER A 114 -6.12 -11.38 -0.94
C SER A 114 -5.80 -10.03 -0.27
N ALA A 115 -4.85 -10.00 0.66
CA ALA A 115 -4.33 -8.79 1.30
C ALA A 115 -2.92 -9.01 1.80
N LEU A 116 -2.12 -7.94 1.92
CA LEU A 116 -0.87 -7.95 2.68
C LEU A 116 -1.11 -7.31 4.05
N ILE A 117 -0.83 -8.06 5.10
CA ILE A 117 -1.04 -7.64 6.49
C ILE A 117 0.31 -7.62 7.20
N VAL A 118 0.79 -6.43 7.50
CA VAL A 118 1.99 -6.22 8.33
C VAL A 118 1.53 -6.30 9.78
N ALA A 119 1.83 -7.42 10.45
CA ALA A 119 1.46 -7.64 11.84
C ALA A 119 2.23 -6.73 12.81
N ARG A 120 1.74 -6.57 14.03
CA ARG A 120 2.46 -5.81 15.07
C ARG A 120 3.89 -6.31 15.23
N GLY A 121 4.85 -5.37 15.31
CA GLY A 121 6.27 -5.67 15.44
C GLY A 121 6.95 -6.16 14.16
N ALA A 122 6.22 -6.25 13.04
CA ALA A 122 6.81 -6.38 11.71
C ALA A 122 7.03 -5.01 11.06
N GLN A 123 7.88 -4.93 10.05
CA GLN A 123 8.19 -3.68 9.35
C GLN A 123 8.14 -3.84 7.83
N ILE A 124 7.57 -2.85 7.15
CA ILE A 124 7.58 -2.75 5.69
C ILE A 124 8.33 -1.50 5.23
N PHE A 125 9.32 -1.65 4.37
CA PHE A 125 10.05 -0.54 3.75
C PHE A 125 9.78 -0.53 2.26
N ALA A 126 8.76 0.22 1.85
CA ALA A 126 8.36 0.42 0.47
C ALA A 126 8.78 1.83 0.02
N ASN A 127 10.04 1.96 -0.35
CA ASN A 127 10.65 3.22 -0.76
C ASN A 127 10.70 3.34 -2.28
N GLY A 128 9.58 3.68 -2.91
CA GLY A 128 9.52 4.03 -4.33
C GLY A 128 10.11 5.41 -4.63
N THR A 129 10.14 5.76 -5.90
CA THR A 129 10.47 7.10 -6.42
C THR A 129 9.37 7.59 -7.36
N ALA A 130 9.41 8.84 -7.78
CA ALA A 130 8.46 9.35 -8.76
C ALA A 130 8.56 8.63 -10.11
N ASP A 131 9.79 8.29 -10.52
CA ASP A 131 10.06 7.60 -11.78
C ASP A 131 9.88 6.07 -11.70
N GLU A 132 9.99 5.52 -10.49
CA GLU A 132 9.84 4.09 -10.20
C GLU A 132 8.95 3.88 -8.96
N PRO A 133 7.63 4.15 -9.06
CA PRO A 133 6.71 3.93 -7.95
C PRO A 133 6.56 2.43 -7.65
N ILE A 134 6.26 2.12 -6.39
CA ILE A 134 5.84 0.78 -6.01
C ILE A 134 4.34 0.68 -6.21
N ILE A 135 3.88 -0.36 -6.92
CA ILE A 135 2.48 -0.50 -7.29
C ILE A 135 1.88 -1.73 -6.60
N PHE A 136 0.86 -1.50 -5.79
CA PHE A 136 -0.03 -2.52 -5.28
C PHE A 136 -1.34 -2.45 -6.05
N THR A 137 -1.73 -3.54 -6.72
CA THR A 137 -2.92 -3.56 -7.56
C THR A 137 -3.61 -4.93 -7.59
N ALA A 138 -4.66 -5.10 -8.38
CA ALA A 138 -5.30 -6.38 -8.60
C ALA A 138 -4.54 -7.24 -9.63
N GLU A 139 -4.66 -8.56 -9.57
CA GLU A 139 -4.04 -9.49 -10.53
C GLU A 139 -4.49 -9.20 -11.98
N LEU A 140 -5.72 -8.70 -12.15
CA LEU A 140 -6.30 -8.37 -13.45
C LEU A 140 -5.82 -7.05 -14.05
N ASP A 141 -5.20 -6.18 -13.27
CA ASP A 141 -4.73 -4.87 -13.70
C ASP A 141 -3.32 -4.97 -14.32
N ASP A 142 -3.14 -4.47 -15.52
CA ASP A 142 -1.83 -4.16 -16.09
C ASP A 142 -1.54 -2.66 -15.88
N PRO A 143 -0.67 -2.27 -14.96
CA PRO A 143 -0.41 -0.87 -14.67
C PRO A 143 0.11 -0.06 -15.87
N THR A 144 0.49 -0.71 -16.97
CA THR A 144 0.97 -0.08 -18.20
C THR A 144 -0.15 0.12 -19.23
N ASP A 145 -1.33 -0.49 -19.02
CA ASP A 145 -2.50 -0.38 -19.89
C ASP A 145 -3.70 0.22 -19.12
N PRO A 146 -4.01 1.50 -19.28
CA PRO A 146 -5.11 2.14 -18.57
C PRO A 146 -6.50 1.63 -18.98
N ASP A 147 -6.60 0.87 -20.08
CA ASP A 147 -7.85 0.40 -20.65
C ASP A 147 -8.13 -1.09 -20.34
N ASP A 148 -7.25 -1.78 -19.62
CA ASP A 148 -7.36 -3.22 -19.33
C ASP A 148 -8.43 -3.55 -18.30
N VAL A 149 -8.73 -2.62 -17.40
CA VAL A 149 -9.80 -2.75 -16.41
C VAL A 149 -11.09 -2.15 -16.99
N PRO A 150 -12.12 -2.96 -17.31
CA PRO A 150 -13.22 -2.58 -18.20
C PRO A 150 -14.09 -1.42 -17.72
N ASN A 151 -14.06 -1.08 -16.44
CA ASN A 151 -14.81 0.04 -15.86
C ASN A 151 -14.14 0.51 -14.56
N PRO A 152 -13.51 1.70 -14.54
CA PRO A 152 -12.86 2.22 -13.34
C PRO A 152 -13.81 2.38 -12.13
N GLN A 153 -15.13 2.47 -12.36
CA GLN A 153 -16.11 2.56 -11.28
C GLN A 153 -16.45 1.19 -10.67
N GLU A 154 -16.26 0.13 -11.45
CA GLU A 154 -16.45 -1.26 -11.03
C GLU A 154 -15.14 -1.91 -10.61
N ALA A 155 -14.00 -1.34 -11.00
CA ALA A 155 -12.65 -1.77 -10.69
C ALA A 155 -12.23 -1.42 -9.26
N ARG A 156 -13.08 -1.67 -8.29
CA ARG A 156 -12.84 -1.52 -6.84
C ARG A 156 -13.17 -2.83 -6.14
N GLY A 157 -12.48 -3.11 -5.05
CA GLY A 157 -12.70 -4.34 -4.30
C GLY A 157 -12.28 -5.60 -5.06
N LEU A 158 -11.36 -5.47 -6.03
CA LEU A 158 -10.81 -6.62 -6.77
C LEU A 158 -9.80 -7.40 -5.93
N TRP A 159 -9.31 -6.81 -4.86
CA TRP A 159 -8.48 -7.41 -3.81
C TRP A 159 -8.67 -6.62 -2.50
N GLY A 160 -8.15 -7.10 -1.38
CA GLY A 160 -8.30 -6.44 -0.09
C GLY A 160 -7.57 -5.12 -0.02
N GLY A 161 -6.26 -5.17 0.07
CA GLY A 161 -5.43 -3.99 0.25
C GLY A 161 -4.19 -4.26 1.09
N LEU A 162 -3.54 -3.17 1.51
CA LEU A 162 -2.41 -3.17 2.43
C LEU A 162 -2.91 -2.77 3.82
N ILE A 163 -2.63 -3.61 4.82
CA ILE A 163 -2.98 -3.38 6.22
C ILE A 163 -1.70 -3.32 7.04
N ILE A 164 -1.51 -2.28 7.83
CA ILE A 164 -0.35 -2.11 8.71
C ILE A 164 -0.83 -1.95 10.14
N LEU A 165 -0.35 -2.83 11.03
CA LEU A 165 -0.78 -2.96 12.41
C LEU A 165 0.38 -2.65 13.34
N GLY A 166 0.23 -1.61 14.15
CA GLY A 166 1.22 -1.17 15.12
C GLY A 166 0.80 -1.41 16.57
N ASP A 167 1.73 -1.11 17.48
CA ASP A 167 1.61 -1.31 18.93
C ASP A 167 1.36 0.00 19.70
N ALA A 168 0.97 1.09 18.98
CA ALA A 168 0.70 2.38 19.62
C ALA A 168 -0.65 2.39 20.34
N THR A 169 -0.77 3.31 21.30
CA THR A 169 -1.99 3.52 22.09
C THR A 169 -3.18 3.88 21.19
N ILE A 170 -4.29 3.19 21.39
CA ILE A 170 -5.56 3.47 20.69
C ILE A 170 -6.68 3.80 21.66
N ALA A 171 -7.68 4.57 21.20
CA ALA A 171 -8.82 4.99 22.00
C ALA A 171 -9.92 3.92 22.11
N ARG A 172 -9.52 2.66 22.34
CA ARG A 172 -10.45 1.52 22.54
C ARG A 172 -10.37 1.01 23.98
N PRO A 173 -11.49 0.60 24.58
CA PRO A 173 -11.46 -0.09 25.87
C PRO A 173 -10.57 -1.33 25.80
N GLY A 174 -9.59 -1.41 26.67
CA GLY A 174 -8.61 -2.51 26.67
C GLY A 174 -7.33 -2.20 25.90
N GLY A 175 -7.28 -1.10 25.12
CA GLY A 175 -6.06 -0.66 24.41
C GLY A 175 -5.72 -1.47 23.16
N GLU A 176 -6.52 -2.45 22.79
CA GLU A 176 -6.34 -3.27 21.59
C GLU A 176 -7.65 -3.46 20.83
N ASP A 177 -7.53 -3.72 19.51
CA ASP A 177 -8.65 -4.10 18.66
C ASP A 177 -8.20 -5.08 17.58
N GLY A 178 -9.11 -5.65 16.80
CA GLY A 178 -8.84 -6.49 15.64
C GLY A 178 -9.28 -5.82 14.35
N ILE A 179 -8.69 -6.24 13.24
CA ILE A 179 -9.14 -5.81 11.91
C ILE A 179 -10.52 -6.41 11.63
N GLU A 180 -11.43 -5.54 11.18
CA GLU A 180 -12.78 -5.91 10.79
C GLU A 180 -12.77 -6.96 9.67
N GLY A 181 -13.63 -7.98 9.81
CA GLY A 181 -13.77 -9.05 8.82
C GLY A 181 -12.71 -10.15 8.88
N ILE A 182 -11.63 -10.02 9.66
CA ILE A 182 -10.70 -11.11 9.96
C ILE A 182 -11.13 -11.78 11.28
N ASP A 183 -10.91 -13.10 11.38
CA ASP A 183 -11.28 -13.86 12.57
C ASP A 183 -10.76 -13.17 13.84
N ALA A 184 -11.65 -12.96 14.79
CA ALA A 184 -11.32 -12.30 16.05
C ALA A 184 -10.28 -13.08 16.89
N ASP A 185 -10.17 -14.38 16.64
CA ASP A 185 -9.18 -15.28 17.27
C ASP A 185 -7.83 -15.29 16.53
N GLU A 186 -7.67 -14.58 15.39
CA GLU A 186 -6.39 -14.42 14.70
C GLU A 186 -5.52 -13.37 15.40
N PRO A 187 -4.50 -13.78 16.18
CA PRO A 187 -3.72 -12.84 16.98
C PRO A 187 -2.88 -11.87 16.15
N ARG A 188 -2.52 -12.26 14.90
CA ARG A 188 -1.71 -11.43 13.97
C ARG A 188 -2.51 -10.29 13.36
N ALA A 189 -3.85 -10.35 13.42
CA ALA A 189 -4.75 -9.30 12.95
C ALA A 189 -5.08 -8.26 14.03
N ARG A 190 -4.43 -8.30 15.18
CA ARG A 190 -4.65 -7.35 16.27
C ARG A 190 -3.71 -6.16 16.20
N PHE A 191 -4.21 -5.00 16.60
CA PHE A 191 -3.47 -3.74 16.65
C PHE A 191 -3.73 -2.97 17.95
N GLY A 192 -2.89 -1.97 18.23
CA GLY A 192 -2.90 -1.20 19.45
C GLY A 192 -2.04 -1.85 20.54
N GLY A 193 -1.72 -1.07 21.54
CA GLY A 193 -0.84 -1.45 22.65
C GLY A 193 -0.44 -0.24 23.47
N THR A 194 0.85 -0.09 23.77
CA THR A 194 1.37 0.96 24.64
C THR A 194 2.65 1.63 24.15
N ASN A 195 3.12 1.27 22.95
CA ASN A 195 4.35 1.82 22.37
C ASN A 195 4.02 2.89 21.33
N ASP A 196 3.89 4.14 21.75
CA ASP A 196 3.58 5.24 20.84
C ASP A 196 4.75 5.60 19.88
N ASP A 197 5.96 5.09 20.16
CA ASP A 197 7.14 5.18 19.29
C ASP A 197 7.28 3.94 18.37
N ASP A 198 6.22 3.14 18.21
CA ASP A 198 6.22 2.00 17.29
C ASP A 198 6.56 2.43 15.87
N ASP A 199 7.48 1.68 15.25
CA ASP A 199 7.92 1.87 13.86
C ASP A 199 7.49 0.68 13.01
N SER A 200 6.42 0.86 12.26
CA SER A 200 5.91 -0.15 11.32
C SER A 200 6.55 -0.06 9.93
N GLY A 201 7.44 0.91 9.69
CA GLY A 201 8.21 1.07 8.46
C GLY A 201 7.86 2.33 7.65
N VAL A 202 8.08 2.28 6.34
CA VAL A 202 7.98 3.45 5.44
C VAL A 202 7.20 3.11 4.19
N LEU A 203 6.23 3.95 3.84
CA LEU A 203 5.58 3.98 2.53
C LEU A 203 5.91 5.29 1.82
N ARG A 204 6.59 5.21 0.68
CA ARG A 204 6.96 6.38 -0.12
C ARG A 204 6.80 6.10 -1.60
N TYR A 205 6.11 6.98 -2.34
CA TYR A 205 5.75 6.77 -3.75
C TYR A 205 5.15 5.37 -3.98
N VAL A 206 4.13 5.06 -3.19
CA VAL A 206 3.37 3.80 -3.26
C VAL A 206 2.00 4.11 -3.85
N SER A 207 1.65 3.44 -4.93
CA SER A 207 0.34 3.50 -5.56
C SER A 207 -0.46 2.27 -5.17
N ILE A 208 -1.64 2.45 -4.56
CA ILE A 208 -2.54 1.36 -4.18
C ILE A 208 -3.82 1.50 -5.00
N ARG A 209 -4.11 0.49 -5.83
CA ARG A 209 -5.19 0.51 -6.81
C ARG A 209 -6.16 -0.63 -6.60
N HIS A 210 -7.42 -0.45 -6.97
CA HIS A 210 -8.46 -1.48 -7.06
C HIS A 210 -8.72 -2.28 -5.77
N GLY A 211 -8.19 -1.84 -4.63
CA GLY A 211 -8.40 -2.45 -3.32
C GLY A 211 -9.79 -2.18 -2.75
N GLY A 212 -10.04 -2.69 -1.55
CA GLY A 212 -11.28 -2.45 -0.79
C GLY A 212 -12.32 -3.54 -0.96
N SER A 213 -11.88 -4.81 -1.08
CA SER A 213 -12.84 -5.93 -1.14
C SER A 213 -13.55 -6.16 0.19
N ALA A 214 -14.76 -6.66 0.12
CA ALA A 214 -15.51 -7.11 1.30
C ALA A 214 -15.02 -8.49 1.74
N LEU A 215 -14.69 -8.63 3.03
CA LEU A 215 -14.41 -9.93 3.67
C LEU A 215 -15.69 -10.65 4.03
N ALA A 216 -16.71 -9.88 4.49
CA ALA A 216 -18.06 -10.34 4.77
C ALA A 216 -19.05 -9.21 4.46
N PRO A 217 -20.37 -9.48 4.43
CA PRO A 217 -21.37 -8.43 4.24
C PRO A 217 -21.30 -7.37 5.36
N GLY A 218 -20.83 -6.17 5.02
CA GLY A 218 -20.68 -5.06 5.95
C GLY A 218 -19.27 -4.92 6.55
N ASP A 219 -18.36 -5.81 6.20
CA ASP A 219 -16.98 -5.82 6.66
C ASP A 219 -16.03 -5.66 5.46
N GLU A 220 -15.66 -4.44 5.13
CA GLU A 220 -14.78 -4.12 4.00
C GLU A 220 -13.37 -3.75 4.48
N ILE A 221 -12.36 -4.27 3.75
CA ILE A 221 -10.98 -3.77 3.87
C ILE A 221 -10.85 -2.51 3.00
N ASN A 222 -10.19 -1.47 3.50
CA ASN A 222 -9.81 -0.33 2.67
C ASN A 222 -8.53 -0.65 1.87
N GLY A 223 -8.29 0.09 0.78
CA GLY A 223 -7.05 -0.06 0.00
C GLY A 223 -5.79 0.09 0.86
N LEU A 224 -5.80 1.02 1.83
CA LEU A 224 -4.81 1.12 2.90
C LEU A 224 -5.54 1.23 4.25
N THR A 225 -5.18 0.35 5.18
CA THR A 225 -5.64 0.39 6.56
C THR A 225 -4.45 0.52 7.51
N LEU A 226 -4.50 1.52 8.40
CA LEU A 226 -3.51 1.74 9.44
C LEU A 226 -4.17 1.55 10.81
N GLY A 227 -3.75 0.56 11.57
CA GLY A 227 -4.27 0.24 12.90
C GLY A 227 -3.18 0.41 13.96
N GLY A 228 -3.31 1.39 14.87
CA GLY A 228 -2.39 1.56 15.99
C GLY A 228 -0.94 1.78 15.61
N VAL A 229 -0.65 2.35 14.43
CA VAL A 229 0.73 2.72 14.03
C VAL A 229 1.23 3.87 14.88
N GLY A 230 2.48 3.82 15.28
CA GLY A 230 3.13 4.82 16.13
C GLY A 230 3.75 5.97 15.34
N SER A 231 4.62 6.71 16.00
CA SER A 231 5.31 7.90 15.46
C SER A 231 6.74 7.61 14.99
N GLY A 232 7.15 6.35 15.01
CA GLY A 232 8.47 5.91 14.56
C GLY A 232 8.71 6.01 13.05
#